data_17bb51923c13f73e39bb4b3cec3108d6
#
_entry.id   17bb51923c13f73e39bb4b3cec3108d6
#
_cell.length_a   1.000
_cell.length_b   1.000
_cell.length_c   1.000
_cell.angle_alpha   90.00
_cell.angle_beta   90.00
_cell.angle_gamma   90.00
#
_symmetry.space_group_name_H-M   'P 1'
#
loop_
_entity.id
_entity.type
_entity.pdbx_description
1 polymer ?
#
loop_
_entity_poly.entity_id
_entity_poly.type
_entity_poly.pdbx_seq_one_letter_code
_entity_poly.pdbx_strand_id
1 'polypeptide(L)'
;MSAAQEPHAPTVPAFSLPGRPCSAAAALHVVGEKWALLAVREIFFGNHRFEAIARNTGAPRDRLAARLRSLEQAGVVERRPYNERPPRYEYHLTESGRDLAPVIRALLDWGDRWVLEEQPVVMIHEPAAEVGREDSHAHDLDAAWICRTCGEEVAMNTLTVDVRAPGWDRTGPKEPSASGN
;
A
#
# COMPACT_ATOMS: atom_id res chain seq x y z
N MET A 1 -14.59 -1.06 -23.32
CA MET A 1 -13.37 -0.40 -23.89
C MET A 1 -12.59 0.07 -22.67
N SER A 2 -11.58 -0.69 -22.28
CA SER A 2 -10.69 -0.36 -21.15
C SER A 2 -9.82 0.82 -21.56
N ALA A 3 -9.94 1.96 -20.89
CA ALA A 3 -9.00 3.05 -21.04
C ALA A 3 -7.61 2.52 -20.64
N ALA A 4 -6.67 2.57 -21.58
CA ALA A 4 -5.28 2.26 -21.29
C ALA A 4 -4.80 3.27 -20.24
N GLN A 5 -4.52 2.79 -19.03
CA GLN A 5 -3.87 3.56 -17.96
C GLN A 5 -2.53 4.05 -18.52
N GLU A 6 -2.33 5.36 -18.52
CA GLU A 6 -1.01 5.92 -18.79
C GLU A 6 -0.03 5.34 -17.76
N PRO A 7 1.12 4.79 -18.21
CA PRO A 7 2.08 4.22 -17.28
C PRO A 7 2.60 5.32 -16.36
N HIS A 8 2.29 5.22 -15.08
CA HIS A 8 2.95 6.05 -14.06
C HIS A 8 4.47 5.83 -14.17
N ALA A 9 5.22 6.91 -14.38
CA ALA A 9 6.67 6.83 -14.44
C ALA A 9 7.21 6.18 -13.15
N PRO A 10 8.06 5.16 -13.22
CA PRO A 10 8.62 4.54 -12.03
C PRO A 10 9.41 5.58 -11.25
N THR A 11 9.03 5.82 -10.01
CA THR A 11 9.66 6.82 -9.14
C THR A 11 11.07 6.43 -8.69
N VAL A 12 11.43 5.15 -8.81
CA VAL A 12 12.77 4.63 -8.44
C VAL A 12 13.21 3.59 -9.47
N PRO A 13 14.40 3.73 -10.08
CA PRO A 13 14.96 2.68 -10.94
C PRO A 13 15.18 1.39 -10.13
N ALA A 14 14.69 0.25 -10.62
CA ALA A 14 14.72 -1.02 -9.90
C ALA A 14 16.12 -1.45 -9.42
N PHE A 15 17.16 -1.00 -10.13
CA PHE A 15 18.57 -1.35 -9.83
C PHE A 15 19.33 -0.30 -8.99
N SER A 16 18.69 0.79 -8.58
CA SER A 16 19.32 1.84 -7.75
C SER A 16 19.23 1.58 -6.26
N LEU A 17 18.44 0.59 -5.85
CA LEU A 17 18.27 0.22 -4.45
C LEU A 17 19.36 -0.76 -4.01
N PRO A 18 19.88 -0.65 -2.78
CA PRO A 18 20.84 -1.60 -2.26
C PRO A 18 20.22 -2.99 -2.11
N GLY A 19 21.00 -4.02 -2.39
CA GLY A 19 20.58 -5.42 -2.26
C GLY A 19 19.88 -5.96 -3.50
N ARG A 20 19.10 -7.02 -3.32
CA ARG A 20 18.38 -7.67 -4.44
C ARG A 20 17.33 -6.74 -5.00
N PRO A 21 17.30 -6.48 -6.32
CA PRO A 21 16.22 -5.74 -6.95
C PRO A 21 14.89 -6.41 -6.70
N CYS A 22 13.98 -5.71 -6.02
CA CYS A 22 12.71 -6.26 -5.57
C CYS A 22 11.65 -5.16 -5.52
N SER A 23 10.46 -5.44 -6.06
CA SER A 23 9.33 -4.50 -6.02
C SER A 23 8.92 -4.14 -4.60
N ALA A 24 9.04 -5.08 -3.64
CA ALA A 24 8.76 -4.81 -2.24
C ALA A 24 9.79 -3.83 -1.64
N ALA A 25 11.09 -3.95 -1.98
CA ALA A 25 12.11 -3.01 -1.54
C ALA A 25 11.83 -1.61 -2.12
N ALA A 26 11.45 -1.52 -3.39
CA ALA A 26 11.05 -0.27 -4.02
C ALA A 26 9.81 0.37 -3.35
N ALA A 27 8.79 -0.44 -3.05
CA ALA A 27 7.61 0.03 -2.34
C ALA A 27 7.95 0.54 -0.93
N LEU A 28 8.76 -0.22 -0.17
CA LEU A 28 9.20 0.18 1.17
C LEU A 28 10.07 1.44 1.16
N HIS A 29 10.79 1.73 0.09
CA HIS A 29 11.50 3.00 -0.06
C HIS A 29 10.53 4.21 -0.05
N VAL A 30 9.33 4.04 -0.56
CA VAL A 30 8.29 5.08 -0.62
C VAL A 30 7.45 5.10 0.66
N VAL A 31 6.94 3.94 1.08
CA VAL A 31 5.93 3.84 2.15
C VAL A 31 6.42 3.16 3.42
N GLY A 32 7.65 2.66 3.47
CA GLY A 32 8.15 1.84 4.58
C GLY A 32 8.44 2.60 5.88
N GLU A 33 8.42 3.92 5.85
CA GLU A 33 8.58 4.73 7.06
C GLU A 33 7.31 4.66 7.92
N LYS A 34 7.47 4.41 9.20
CA LYS A 34 6.39 4.19 10.17
C LYS A 34 5.17 5.10 9.97
N TRP A 35 5.39 6.40 9.82
CA TRP A 35 4.30 7.38 9.73
C TRP A 35 3.69 7.51 8.33
N ALA A 36 4.35 6.98 7.29
CA ALA A 36 3.85 7.01 5.92
C ALA A 36 2.62 6.13 5.76
N LEU A 37 2.71 4.84 6.08
CA LEU A 37 1.57 3.91 6.01
C LEU A 37 0.46 4.29 6.98
N LEU A 38 0.79 4.81 8.18
CA LEU A 38 -0.24 5.28 9.11
C LEU A 38 -0.97 6.52 8.59
N ALA A 39 -0.30 7.43 7.89
CA ALA A 39 -0.95 8.57 7.24
C ALA A 39 -1.86 8.11 6.09
N VAL A 40 -1.40 7.17 5.26
CA VAL A 40 -2.23 6.55 4.19
C VAL A 40 -3.47 5.90 4.78
N ARG A 41 -3.34 5.15 5.89
CA ARG A 41 -4.47 4.55 6.61
C ARG A 41 -5.49 5.60 7.05
N GLU A 42 -5.03 6.70 7.64
CA GLU A 42 -5.94 7.76 8.11
C GLU A 42 -6.70 8.40 6.97
N ILE A 43 -6.03 8.66 5.83
CA ILE A 43 -6.68 9.23 4.66
C ILE A 43 -7.67 8.21 4.07
N PHE A 44 -7.35 6.93 4.08
CA PHE A 44 -8.25 5.86 3.67
C PHE A 44 -9.50 5.79 4.56
N PHE A 45 -9.36 6.06 5.86
CA PHE A 45 -10.48 6.14 6.82
C PHE A 45 -11.27 7.47 6.75
N GLY A 46 -10.97 8.35 5.77
CA GLY A 46 -11.68 9.62 5.57
C GLY A 46 -11.11 10.80 6.37
N ASN A 47 -9.97 10.66 7.03
CA ASN A 47 -9.30 11.75 7.73
C ASN A 47 -8.37 12.50 6.79
N HIS A 48 -8.87 13.56 6.14
CA HIS A 48 -8.13 14.29 5.11
C HIS A 48 -7.31 15.48 5.62
N ARG A 49 -7.53 15.95 6.86
CA ARG A 49 -6.87 17.15 7.39
C ARG A 49 -5.63 16.80 8.20
N PHE A 50 -4.58 17.59 8.04
CA PHE A 50 -3.31 17.39 8.75
C PHE A 50 -3.48 17.17 10.25
N GLU A 51 -4.33 17.98 10.91
CA GLU A 51 -4.55 17.92 12.36
C GLU A 51 -5.20 16.60 12.79
N ALA A 52 -6.15 16.08 11.99
CA ALA A 52 -6.79 14.79 12.26
C ALA A 52 -5.79 13.66 12.07
N ILE A 53 -5.02 13.68 10.97
CA ILE A 53 -3.99 12.67 10.71
C ILE A 53 -2.92 12.68 11.81
N ALA A 54 -2.44 13.85 12.23
CA ALA A 54 -1.43 13.98 13.29
C ALA A 54 -1.94 13.41 14.63
N ARG A 55 -3.15 13.80 15.02
CA ARG A 55 -3.78 13.33 16.26
C ARG A 55 -3.97 11.82 16.26
N ASN A 56 -4.52 11.26 15.18
CA ASN A 56 -4.90 9.86 15.12
C ASN A 56 -3.69 8.92 14.94
N THR A 57 -2.63 9.39 14.28
CA THR A 57 -1.39 8.62 14.14
C THR A 57 -0.47 8.73 15.35
N GLY A 58 -0.59 9.80 16.15
CA GLY A 58 0.38 10.15 17.20
C GLY A 58 1.75 10.57 16.64
N ALA A 59 1.84 10.89 15.34
CA ALA A 59 3.08 11.29 14.71
C ALA A 59 3.53 12.68 15.18
N PRO A 60 4.83 12.90 15.44
CA PRO A 60 5.37 14.25 15.59
C PRO A 60 5.08 15.07 14.32
N ARG A 61 4.66 16.30 14.50
CA ARG A 61 4.15 17.17 13.41
C ARG A 61 5.17 17.36 12.28
N ASP A 62 6.43 17.55 12.62
CA ASP A 62 7.54 17.69 11.67
C ASP A 62 7.75 16.40 10.85
N ARG A 63 7.68 15.23 11.51
CA ARG A 63 7.80 13.92 10.87
C ARG A 63 6.62 13.65 9.93
N LEU A 64 5.40 13.90 10.40
CA LEU A 64 4.21 13.75 9.55
C LEU A 64 4.27 14.66 8.33
N ALA A 65 4.63 15.96 8.53
CA ALA A 65 4.75 16.88 7.42
C ALA A 65 5.80 16.43 6.39
N ALA A 66 6.93 15.88 6.84
CA ALA A 66 7.95 15.32 5.96
C ALA A 66 7.41 14.09 5.19
N ARG A 67 6.70 13.19 5.87
CA ARG A 67 6.12 11.98 5.23
C ARG A 67 5.04 12.35 4.21
N LEU A 68 4.13 13.24 4.54
CA LEU A 68 3.09 13.69 3.61
C LEU A 68 3.68 14.35 2.36
N ARG A 69 4.76 15.15 2.49
CA ARG A 69 5.49 15.69 1.34
C ARG A 69 6.13 14.60 0.49
N SER A 70 6.78 13.60 1.11
CA SER A 70 7.37 12.48 0.38
C SER A 70 6.32 11.65 -0.36
N LEU A 71 5.17 11.39 0.27
CA LEU A 71 4.04 10.68 -0.34
C LEU A 71 3.42 11.48 -1.50
N GLU A 72 3.33 12.80 -1.38
CA GLU A 72 2.88 13.68 -2.46
C GLU A 72 3.85 13.66 -3.65
N GLN A 73 5.16 13.77 -3.39
CA GLN A 73 6.20 13.69 -4.42
C GLN A 73 6.22 12.33 -5.14
N ALA A 74 5.91 11.26 -4.41
CA ALA A 74 5.79 9.92 -4.96
C ALA A 74 4.43 9.65 -5.65
N GLY A 75 3.53 10.63 -5.69
CA GLY A 75 2.22 10.48 -6.31
C GLY A 75 1.26 9.53 -5.59
N VAL A 76 1.50 9.24 -4.31
CA VAL A 76 0.62 8.41 -3.46
C VAL A 76 -0.53 9.24 -2.88
N VAL A 77 -0.27 10.48 -2.54
CA VAL A 77 -1.28 11.43 -2.08
C VAL A 77 -1.22 12.71 -2.91
N GLU A 78 -2.32 13.42 -2.94
CA GLU A 78 -2.43 14.76 -3.51
C GLU A 78 -3.00 15.73 -2.49
N ARG A 79 -2.61 17.01 -2.56
CA ARG A 79 -3.20 18.07 -1.76
C ARG A 79 -4.27 18.81 -2.54
N ARG A 80 -5.43 18.97 -1.91
CA ARG A 80 -6.53 19.77 -2.45
C ARG A 80 -6.79 20.97 -1.55
N PRO A 81 -6.80 22.21 -2.06
CA PRO A 81 -7.13 23.36 -1.25
C PRO A 81 -8.62 23.33 -0.85
N TYR A 82 -8.92 23.59 0.42
CA TYR A 82 -10.29 23.77 0.90
C TYR A 82 -10.55 25.15 1.48
N ASN A 83 -9.51 25.96 1.67
CA ASN A 83 -9.60 27.37 2.07
C ASN A 83 -8.46 28.14 1.41
N GLU A 84 -8.77 29.33 0.89
CA GLU A 84 -7.81 30.16 0.18
C GLU A 84 -7.10 31.16 1.11
N ARG A 85 -7.75 31.61 2.17
CA ARG A 85 -7.21 32.63 3.06
C ARG A 85 -7.53 32.35 4.52
N PRO A 86 -6.56 31.89 5.34
CA PRO A 86 -5.23 31.41 4.94
C PRO A 86 -5.32 30.11 4.14
N PRO A 87 -4.35 29.81 3.26
CA PRO A 87 -4.36 28.58 2.48
C PRO A 87 -4.38 27.35 3.39
N ARG A 88 -5.36 26.47 3.20
CA ARG A 88 -5.49 25.21 3.93
C ARG A 88 -5.76 24.09 2.94
N TYR A 89 -5.20 22.92 3.23
CA TYR A 89 -5.23 21.77 2.33
C TYR A 89 -5.75 20.52 3.02
N GLU A 90 -6.42 19.71 2.24
CA GLU A 90 -6.75 18.32 2.54
C GLU A 90 -5.87 17.39 1.72
N TYR A 91 -5.58 16.22 2.28
CA TYR A 91 -4.80 15.16 1.63
C TYR A 91 -5.76 14.07 1.17
N HIS A 92 -5.63 13.67 -0.09
CA HIS A 92 -6.44 12.63 -0.71
C HIS A 92 -5.55 11.59 -1.33
N LEU A 93 -6.00 10.33 -1.33
CA LEU A 93 -5.29 9.26 -2.02
C LEU A 93 -5.47 9.40 -3.53
N THR A 94 -4.37 9.27 -4.26
CA THR A 94 -4.40 9.07 -5.71
C THR A 94 -4.84 7.63 -6.02
N GLU A 95 -4.84 7.21 -7.29
CA GLU A 95 -5.08 5.83 -7.67
C GLU A 95 -4.04 4.90 -7.02
N SER A 96 -2.73 5.22 -7.16
CA SER A 96 -1.65 4.45 -6.54
C SER A 96 -1.75 4.41 -5.01
N GLY A 97 -2.24 5.46 -4.38
CA GLY A 97 -2.50 5.50 -2.94
C GLY A 97 -3.65 4.57 -2.53
N ARG A 98 -4.72 4.49 -3.31
CA ARG A 98 -5.83 3.56 -3.08
C ARG A 98 -5.40 2.10 -3.25
N ASP A 99 -4.48 1.82 -4.16
CA ASP A 99 -3.92 0.48 -4.37
C ASP A 99 -3.10 -0.04 -3.19
N LEU A 100 -2.81 0.81 -2.19
CA LEU A 100 -2.24 0.37 -0.90
C LEU A 100 -3.29 -0.19 0.08
N ALA A 101 -4.59 -0.14 -0.21
CA ALA A 101 -5.62 -0.66 0.69
C ALA A 101 -5.42 -2.14 1.07
N PRO A 102 -5.06 -3.07 0.15
CA PRO A 102 -4.74 -4.45 0.53
C PRO A 102 -3.53 -4.58 1.46
N VAL A 103 -2.54 -3.68 1.35
CA VAL A 103 -1.37 -3.66 2.24
C VAL A 103 -1.78 -3.22 3.65
N ILE A 104 -2.59 -2.15 3.76
CA ILE A 104 -3.15 -1.69 5.04
C ILE A 104 -3.99 -2.81 5.68
N ARG A 105 -4.85 -3.48 4.90
CA ARG A 105 -5.65 -4.61 5.37
C ARG A 105 -4.77 -5.73 5.92
N ALA A 106 -3.75 -6.17 5.17
CA ALA A 106 -2.85 -7.23 5.62
C ALA A 106 -2.09 -6.87 6.91
N LEU A 107 -1.74 -5.58 7.10
CA LEU A 107 -1.13 -5.11 8.34
C LEU A 107 -2.11 -5.12 9.52
N LEU A 108 -3.37 -4.76 9.30
CA LEU A 108 -4.42 -4.85 10.33
C LEU A 108 -4.63 -6.31 10.74
N ASP A 109 -4.86 -7.22 9.78
CA ASP A 109 -5.07 -8.64 10.05
C ASP A 109 -3.90 -9.28 10.82
N TRP A 110 -2.67 -8.93 10.43
CA TRP A 110 -1.47 -9.42 11.12
C TRP A 110 -1.35 -8.85 12.54
N GLY A 111 -1.64 -7.57 12.72
CA GLY A 111 -1.61 -6.88 14.01
C GLY A 111 -2.65 -7.45 14.99
N ASP A 112 -3.88 -7.64 14.51
CA ASP A 112 -4.97 -8.20 15.29
C ASP A 112 -4.68 -9.64 15.72
N ARG A 113 -4.10 -10.43 14.80
CA ARG A 113 -3.83 -11.84 15.09
C ARG A 113 -2.65 -12.09 16.03
N TRP A 114 -1.61 -11.24 15.97
CA TRP A 114 -0.32 -11.58 16.58
C TRP A 114 0.19 -10.57 17.60
N VAL A 115 -0.39 -9.37 17.69
CA VAL A 115 0.13 -8.27 18.50
C VAL A 115 -0.88 -7.77 19.52
N LEU A 116 -2.16 -7.75 19.19
CA LEU A 116 -3.21 -7.21 20.03
C LEU A 116 -4.05 -8.31 20.69
N GLU A 117 -4.54 -8.05 21.90
CA GLU A 117 -5.48 -8.95 22.58
C GLU A 117 -6.92 -8.76 22.06
N GLU A 118 -7.25 -7.54 21.62
CA GLU A 118 -8.56 -7.16 21.09
C GLU A 118 -8.39 -6.44 19.76
N GLN A 119 -9.34 -6.62 18.86
CA GLN A 119 -9.38 -5.98 17.54
C GLN A 119 -10.01 -4.57 17.64
N PRO A 120 -9.23 -3.48 17.57
CA PRO A 120 -9.76 -2.12 17.78
C PRO A 120 -10.43 -1.54 16.54
N VAL A 121 -10.21 -2.11 15.36
CA VAL A 121 -10.76 -1.64 14.09
C VAL A 121 -11.18 -2.83 13.25
N VAL A 122 -12.44 -2.85 12.85
CA VAL A 122 -13.00 -3.84 11.93
C VAL A 122 -13.29 -3.16 10.60
N MET A 123 -12.85 -3.76 9.49
CA MET A 123 -13.23 -3.33 8.15
C MET A 123 -14.57 -3.94 7.77
N ILE A 124 -15.50 -3.08 7.37
CA ILE A 124 -16.83 -3.51 6.93
C ILE A 124 -16.87 -3.58 5.41
N HIS A 125 -17.33 -4.69 4.88
CA HIS A 125 -17.66 -4.84 3.48
C HIS A 125 -19.14 -4.47 3.27
N GLU A 126 -19.36 -3.49 2.41
CA GLU A 126 -20.69 -3.08 1.94
C GLU A 126 -20.83 -3.56 0.49
N PRO A 127 -21.44 -4.73 0.24
CA PRO A 127 -21.63 -5.23 -1.11
C PRO A 127 -22.50 -4.26 -1.92
N ALA A 128 -22.15 -4.07 -3.21
CA ALA A 128 -23.01 -3.30 -4.10
C ALA A 128 -24.41 -3.96 -4.16
N ALA A 129 -25.46 -3.14 -4.07
CA ALA A 129 -26.83 -3.62 -4.23
C ALA A 129 -27.01 -4.14 -5.67
N GLU A 130 -26.99 -5.46 -5.84
CA GLU A 130 -27.36 -6.10 -7.11
C GLU A 130 -28.86 -6.37 -7.11
N VAL A 131 -29.51 -6.06 -8.23
CA VAL A 131 -30.94 -6.35 -8.43
C VAL A 131 -31.16 -7.87 -8.32
N GLY A 132 -31.90 -8.29 -7.28
CA GLY A 132 -32.24 -9.70 -7.05
C GLY A 132 -31.40 -10.41 -5.98
N ARG A 133 -30.50 -9.74 -5.29
CA ARG A 133 -29.75 -10.27 -4.15
C ARG A 133 -30.38 -9.76 -2.85
N GLU A 134 -31.27 -10.54 -2.25
CA GLU A 134 -32.02 -10.15 -1.03
C GLU A 134 -31.14 -10.13 0.24
N ASP A 135 -29.93 -10.69 0.20
CA ASP A 135 -29.02 -10.84 1.35
C ASP A 135 -27.78 -9.91 1.31
N SER A 136 -27.82 -8.82 0.55
CA SER A 136 -26.74 -7.84 0.50
C SER A 136 -26.79 -6.92 1.73
N HIS A 137 -26.16 -7.32 2.82
CA HIS A 137 -26.00 -6.51 4.03
C HIS A 137 -24.53 -6.27 4.36
N ALA A 138 -24.25 -5.17 5.03
CA ALA A 138 -22.90 -4.88 5.52
C ALA A 138 -22.47 -5.93 6.55
N HIS A 139 -21.25 -6.40 6.43
CA HIS A 139 -20.66 -7.41 7.33
C HIS A 139 -19.16 -7.20 7.50
N ASP A 140 -18.58 -7.83 8.50
CA ASP A 140 -17.14 -7.82 8.70
C ASP A 140 -16.44 -8.40 7.48
N LEU A 141 -15.40 -7.70 7.01
CA LEU A 141 -14.68 -8.10 5.82
C LEU A 141 -13.86 -9.37 6.08
N ASP A 142 -14.26 -10.49 5.49
CA ASP A 142 -13.46 -11.70 5.37
C ASP A 142 -12.96 -11.80 3.92
N ALA A 143 -11.69 -11.45 3.68
CA ALA A 143 -11.11 -11.38 2.34
C ALA A 143 -10.06 -12.45 2.13
N ALA A 144 -10.14 -13.12 1.00
CA ALA A 144 -9.15 -14.09 0.54
C ALA A 144 -8.40 -13.59 -0.70
N TRP A 145 -7.20 -14.11 -0.90
CA TRP A 145 -6.43 -13.88 -2.12
C TRP A 145 -6.83 -14.90 -3.17
N ILE A 146 -7.30 -14.43 -4.31
CA ILE A 146 -7.72 -15.29 -5.42
C ILE A 146 -6.78 -15.13 -6.60
N CYS A 147 -6.27 -16.24 -7.13
CA CYS A 147 -5.53 -16.26 -8.38
C CYS A 147 -6.49 -15.98 -9.55
N ARG A 148 -6.32 -14.85 -10.23
CA ARG A 148 -7.20 -14.48 -11.36
C ARG A 148 -7.08 -15.39 -12.57
N THR A 149 -6.01 -16.21 -12.65
CA THR A 149 -5.78 -17.13 -13.76
C THR A 149 -6.50 -18.47 -13.57
N CYS A 150 -6.48 -19.04 -12.36
CA CYS A 150 -7.12 -20.35 -12.08
C CYS A 150 -8.36 -20.23 -11.20
N GLY A 151 -8.63 -19.08 -10.58
CA GLY A 151 -9.77 -18.86 -9.68
C GLY A 151 -9.61 -19.47 -8.28
N GLU A 152 -8.48 -20.09 -7.98
CA GLU A 152 -8.23 -20.69 -6.68
C GLU A 152 -7.80 -19.69 -5.63
N GLU A 153 -8.15 -19.95 -4.38
CA GLU A 153 -7.62 -19.20 -3.24
C GLU A 153 -6.13 -19.48 -3.06
N VAL A 154 -5.35 -18.43 -2.83
CA VAL A 154 -3.90 -18.48 -2.74
C VAL A 154 -3.45 -18.49 -1.30
N ALA A 155 -2.91 -19.60 -0.84
CA ALA A 155 -2.19 -19.71 0.43
C ALA A 155 -0.68 -19.51 0.21
N MET A 156 0.00 -18.89 1.18
CA MET A 156 1.45 -18.57 1.06
C MET A 156 2.32 -19.81 0.83
N ASN A 157 1.94 -20.96 1.37
CA ASN A 157 2.66 -22.24 1.20
C ASN A 157 2.50 -22.84 -0.20
N THR A 158 1.60 -22.31 -1.03
CA THR A 158 1.43 -22.73 -2.44
C THR A 158 2.21 -21.87 -3.42
N LEU A 159 2.89 -20.83 -2.93
CA LEU A 159 3.64 -19.90 -3.76
C LEU A 159 5.10 -20.33 -3.90
N THR A 160 5.64 -20.16 -5.10
CA THR A 160 7.07 -20.22 -5.38
C THR A 160 7.56 -18.88 -5.92
N VAL A 161 8.87 -18.65 -5.83
CA VAL A 161 9.49 -17.40 -6.30
C VAL A 161 10.39 -17.69 -7.49
N ASP A 162 10.16 -16.99 -8.59
CA ASP A 162 11.06 -16.90 -9.74
C ASP A 162 11.79 -15.54 -9.71
N VAL A 163 13.12 -15.56 -9.59
CA VAL A 163 13.95 -14.36 -9.54
C VAL A 163 14.41 -13.98 -10.94
N ARG A 164 13.77 -12.95 -11.52
CA ARG A 164 14.08 -12.45 -12.88
C ARG A 164 15.09 -11.31 -12.88
N ALA A 165 15.61 -10.90 -11.73
CA ALA A 165 16.60 -9.85 -11.63
C ALA A 165 17.94 -10.34 -12.21
N PRO A 166 18.53 -9.65 -13.22
CA PRO A 166 19.81 -10.03 -13.79
C PRO A 166 20.90 -10.11 -12.73
N GLY A 167 21.70 -11.18 -12.77
CA GLY A 167 22.79 -11.38 -11.81
C GLY A 167 22.36 -11.86 -10.41
N TRP A 168 21.09 -12.24 -10.24
CA TRP A 168 20.56 -12.72 -8.95
C TRP A 168 19.80 -14.03 -9.12
N ASP A 169 19.79 -14.84 -8.06
CA ASP A 169 18.91 -15.99 -7.89
C ASP A 169 18.24 -15.97 -6.49
N ARG A 170 17.63 -17.08 -6.08
CA ARG A 170 16.92 -17.18 -4.79
C ARG A 170 17.86 -17.08 -3.59
N THR A 171 19.14 -17.47 -3.75
CA THR A 171 20.14 -17.51 -2.68
C THR A 171 20.92 -16.19 -2.55
N GLY A 172 21.10 -15.46 -3.65
CA GLY A 172 21.84 -14.21 -3.61
C GLY A 172 22.29 -13.73 -4.99
N PRO A 173 23.34 -12.89 -5.03
CA PRO A 173 24.00 -12.53 -6.27
C PRO A 173 24.67 -13.77 -6.86
N LYS A 174 24.51 -13.97 -8.16
CA LYS A 174 25.20 -15.04 -8.88
C LYS A 174 26.68 -14.74 -8.90
N GLU A 175 27.51 -15.72 -8.57
CA GLU A 175 28.94 -15.60 -8.76
C GLU A 175 29.24 -15.30 -10.24
N PRO A 176 30.17 -14.37 -10.53
CA PRO A 176 30.61 -14.19 -11.90
C PRO A 176 31.10 -15.55 -12.41
N SER A 177 30.53 -16.05 -13.49
CA SER A 177 31.00 -17.27 -14.13
C SER A 177 32.50 -17.06 -14.37
N ALA A 178 33.33 -17.89 -13.74
CA ALA A 178 34.74 -17.91 -14.04
C ALA A 178 34.88 -18.21 -15.55
N SER A 179 35.02 -17.15 -16.34
CA SER A 179 35.32 -17.26 -17.73
C SER A 179 36.63 -17.98 -17.82
N GLY A 180 36.59 -19.25 -18.24
CA GLY A 180 37.74 -20.07 -18.52
C GLY A 180 38.72 -19.33 -19.41
N ASN A 181 39.94 -19.31 -18.95
CA ASN A 181 41.12 -18.87 -19.66
C ASN A 181 41.45 -19.91 -20.75
#